data_69379793be9988e27406a81ca4b19e19
#
_entry.id   69379793be9988e27406a81ca4b19e19
#
_cell.length_a   1.000
_cell.length_b   1.000
_cell.length_c   1.000
_cell.angle_alpha   90.00
_cell.angle_beta   90.00
_cell.angle_gamma   90.00
#
_symmetry.space_group_name_H-M   'P 1'
#
loop_
_entity.id
_entity.type
_entity.pdbx_description
1 polymer ?
#
loop_
_entity_poly.entity_id
_entity_poly.type
_entity_poly.pdbx_seq_one_letter_code
_entity_poly.pdbx_strand_id
1 'polypeptide(L)'
;LRGHQLGYRDKNNTYGAWSKKEFEAYIEDLALFGANAIELLPPKTDDRLYSALFPEDPMELMCEVSKIIHSYGMDVWLWYPNVGRDYHDFGCIDREMEERRRVFSAIPYLDAMLVPLGDPGSLWPTDAMRLTEHFVEILHEYHPEAGVWVAPQHFQPEPGWYDTFYEEIAKEPDWICGVCFAPWEQDSIEEMYEKLPEKYRENIRNYPDISHNSNCQFPVENWDMAFALTSGREGYNARPEKMKAIHNMLEPYTIGSITYSEGIHDDVNKILWADQDFDSSVAAEE
;
A
#
# COMPACT_ATOMS: atom_id res chain seq x y z
N LEU A 1 -5.11 2.76 12.68
CA LEU A 1 -3.99 2.72 11.74
C LEU A 1 -3.83 4.11 11.11
N ARG A 2 -2.63 4.66 11.09
CA ARG A 2 -2.31 5.98 10.53
C ARG A 2 -0.97 5.90 9.83
N GLY A 3 -0.98 5.71 8.52
CA GLY A 3 0.26 5.41 7.84
C GLY A 3 0.41 6.05 6.47
N HIS A 4 1.63 5.96 5.96
CA HIS A 4 2.00 6.43 4.64
C HIS A 4 2.88 5.40 3.94
N GLN A 5 2.67 5.20 2.65
CA GLN A 5 3.57 4.38 1.85
C GLN A 5 4.74 5.25 1.37
N LEU A 6 5.94 4.82 1.71
CA LEU A 6 7.19 5.40 1.22
C LEU A 6 7.81 4.44 0.21
N GLY A 7 7.49 4.68 -1.04
CA GLY A 7 7.99 3.85 -2.11
C GLY A 7 9.08 4.56 -2.93
N TYR A 8 9.98 3.80 -3.50
CA TYR A 8 11.03 4.30 -4.40
C TYR A 8 10.87 3.69 -5.79
N ARG A 9 9.75 4.01 -6.43
CA ARG A 9 9.51 3.60 -7.81
C ARG A 9 10.26 4.51 -8.78
N ASP A 10 10.76 3.94 -9.86
CA ASP A 10 11.56 4.63 -10.86
C ASP A 10 10.82 5.79 -11.54
N LYS A 11 9.53 5.64 -11.79
CA LYS A 11 8.83 6.56 -12.70
C LYS A 11 8.36 7.87 -12.06
N ASN A 12 7.75 7.78 -10.90
CA ASN A 12 6.90 8.85 -10.41
C ASN A 12 7.12 9.19 -8.95
N ASN A 13 8.13 8.59 -8.33
CA ASN A 13 8.32 8.69 -6.91
C ASN A 13 9.36 9.75 -6.56
N THR A 14 8.98 10.66 -5.69
CA THR A 14 9.87 11.70 -5.15
C THR A 14 11.04 11.11 -4.37
N TYR A 15 10.83 9.94 -3.77
CA TYR A 15 11.80 9.29 -2.89
C TYR A 15 12.95 8.58 -3.63
N GLY A 16 12.86 8.44 -4.97
CA GLY A 16 13.84 7.70 -5.76
C GLY A 16 15.25 8.28 -5.79
N ALA A 17 15.44 9.50 -5.30
CA ALA A 17 16.76 10.14 -5.18
C ALA A 17 17.16 10.40 -3.72
N TRP A 18 16.36 9.95 -2.75
CA TRP A 18 16.63 10.17 -1.34
C TRP A 18 17.66 9.21 -0.81
N SER A 19 18.57 9.73 -0.01
CA SER A 19 19.46 8.94 0.82
C SER A 19 18.77 8.55 2.13
N LYS A 20 19.41 7.67 2.87
CA LYS A 20 18.99 7.30 4.24
C LYS A 20 18.68 8.53 5.11
N LYS A 21 19.47 9.60 4.99
CA LYS A 21 19.29 10.81 5.80
C LYS A 21 18.00 11.56 5.49
N GLU A 22 17.61 11.66 4.22
CA GLU A 22 16.34 12.26 3.84
C GLU A 22 15.16 11.42 4.31
N PHE A 23 15.26 10.08 4.19
CA PHE A 23 14.24 9.18 4.74
C PHE A 23 14.11 9.33 6.26
N GLU A 24 15.21 9.36 7.01
CA GLU A 24 15.19 9.52 8.46
C GLU A 24 14.50 10.83 8.87
N ALA A 25 14.85 11.97 8.25
CA ALA A 25 14.23 13.25 8.53
C ALA A 25 12.72 13.25 8.23
N TYR A 26 12.32 12.65 7.11
CA TYR A 26 10.91 12.58 6.74
C TYR A 26 10.10 11.65 7.65
N ILE A 27 10.66 10.52 8.04
CA ILE A 27 10.02 9.59 8.99
C ILE A 27 9.87 10.23 10.37
N GLU A 28 10.86 11.02 10.81
CA GLU A 28 10.76 11.82 12.03
C GLU A 28 9.59 12.80 11.96
N ASP A 29 9.45 13.53 10.85
CA ASP A 29 8.32 14.43 10.63
C ASP A 29 6.99 13.69 10.65
N LEU A 30 6.87 12.55 9.97
CA LEU A 30 5.64 11.74 9.97
C LEU A 30 5.28 11.24 11.38
N ALA A 31 6.27 10.82 12.17
CA ALA A 31 6.06 10.43 13.56
C ALA A 31 5.55 11.59 14.42
N LEU A 32 6.11 12.78 14.22
CA LEU A 32 5.67 14.02 14.92
C LEU A 32 4.23 14.40 14.53
N PHE A 33 3.82 14.14 13.31
CA PHE A 33 2.44 14.33 12.83
C PHE A 33 1.50 13.14 13.10
N GLY A 34 1.90 12.21 13.95
CA GLY A 34 1.03 11.17 14.49
C GLY A 34 0.92 9.89 13.68
N ALA A 35 1.74 9.69 12.65
CA ALA A 35 1.81 8.40 11.97
C ALA A 35 2.25 7.29 12.94
N ASN A 36 1.65 6.10 12.82
CA ASN A 36 2.02 4.92 13.59
C ASN A 36 2.41 3.71 12.72
N ALA A 37 2.41 3.89 11.40
CA ALA A 37 2.83 2.87 10.46
C ALA A 37 3.46 3.49 9.21
N ILE A 38 4.44 2.83 8.65
CA ILE A 38 5.03 3.17 7.34
C ILE A 38 5.06 1.92 6.48
N GLU A 39 4.52 2.03 5.26
CA GLU A 39 4.55 0.94 4.29
C GLU A 39 5.67 1.15 3.28
N LEU A 40 6.56 0.19 3.21
CA LEU A 40 7.68 0.14 2.27
C LEU A 40 7.32 -0.64 1.01
N LEU A 41 8.14 -0.49 -0.01
CA LEU A 41 8.14 -1.35 -1.20
C LEU A 41 9.35 -2.30 -1.16
N PRO A 42 9.24 -3.52 -1.71
CA PRO A 42 10.40 -4.38 -1.87
C PRO A 42 11.34 -3.79 -2.93
N PRO A 43 12.62 -4.21 -2.94
CA PRO A 43 13.59 -3.73 -3.93
C PRO A 43 13.18 -3.97 -5.38
N LYS A 44 12.33 -4.97 -5.61
CA LYS A 44 11.79 -5.31 -6.92
C LYS A 44 10.27 -5.27 -6.90
N THR A 45 9.70 -4.44 -7.76
CA THR A 45 8.26 -4.34 -8.01
C THR A 45 7.94 -4.62 -9.48
N ASP A 46 6.72 -4.33 -9.90
CA ASP A 46 6.27 -4.31 -11.30
C ASP A 46 6.92 -3.19 -12.12
N ASP A 47 7.46 -2.17 -11.47
CA ASP A 47 8.17 -1.10 -12.12
C ASP A 47 9.57 -1.52 -12.58
N ARG A 48 10.22 -0.64 -13.38
CA ARG A 48 11.60 -0.87 -13.81
C ARG A 48 12.51 -0.97 -12.59
N LEU A 49 13.53 -1.81 -12.74
CA LEU A 49 14.61 -1.90 -11.78
C LEU A 49 15.27 -0.54 -11.60
N TYR A 50 15.11 0.06 -10.46
CA TYR A 50 15.82 1.21 -9.92
C TYR A 50 15.99 2.45 -10.82
N SER A 51 15.66 3.59 -10.27
CA SER A 51 16.11 4.87 -10.79
C SER A 51 17.64 4.92 -10.77
N ALA A 52 18.26 5.45 -11.86
CA ALA A 52 19.69 5.76 -11.86
C ALA A 52 20.07 6.85 -10.83
N LEU A 53 19.08 7.46 -10.20
CA LEU A 53 19.25 8.50 -9.18
C LEU A 53 19.36 7.92 -7.77
N PHE A 54 19.14 6.61 -7.58
CA PHE A 54 19.30 5.98 -6.27
C PHE A 54 20.75 6.14 -5.77
N PRO A 55 20.97 6.77 -4.62
CA PRO A 55 22.31 6.93 -4.07
C PRO A 55 22.83 5.66 -3.40
N GLU A 56 21.95 4.73 -3.04
CA GLU A 56 22.26 3.52 -2.25
C GLU A 56 21.61 2.28 -2.88
N ASP A 57 22.08 1.09 -2.50
CA ASP A 57 21.43 -0.15 -2.92
C ASP A 57 20.03 -0.25 -2.32
N PRO A 58 18.98 -0.52 -3.10
CA PRO A 58 17.60 -0.53 -2.61
C PRO A 58 17.32 -1.57 -1.51
N MET A 59 18.02 -2.70 -1.49
CA MET A 59 17.88 -3.68 -0.41
C MET A 59 18.48 -3.14 0.89
N GLU A 60 19.66 -2.53 0.81
CA GLU A 60 20.31 -1.92 1.96
C GLU A 60 19.45 -0.75 2.49
N LEU A 61 18.95 0.08 1.58
CA LEU A 61 18.08 1.20 1.94
C LEU A 61 16.80 0.73 2.63
N MET A 62 16.10 -0.27 2.08
CA MET A 62 14.90 -0.85 2.70
C MET A 62 15.19 -1.35 4.12
N CYS A 63 16.29 -2.07 4.32
CA CYS A 63 16.68 -2.57 5.63
C CYS A 63 16.99 -1.44 6.63
N GLU A 64 17.67 -0.39 6.19
CA GLU A 64 17.97 0.76 7.04
C GLU A 64 16.72 1.58 7.36
N VAL A 65 15.85 1.79 6.38
CA VAL A 65 14.57 2.50 6.61
C VAL A 65 13.67 1.72 7.56
N SER A 66 13.61 0.39 7.46
CA SER A 66 12.91 -0.46 8.43
C SER A 66 13.38 -0.24 9.88
N LYS A 67 14.70 -0.13 10.10
CA LYS A 67 15.27 0.20 11.43
C LYS A 67 14.86 1.59 11.91
N ILE A 68 14.88 2.57 11.00
CA ILE A 68 14.47 3.94 11.31
C ILE A 68 13.01 3.96 11.76
N ILE A 69 12.10 3.38 10.98
CA ILE A 69 10.67 3.31 11.31
C ILE A 69 10.47 2.68 12.69
N HIS A 70 11.07 1.52 12.91
CA HIS A 70 10.97 0.82 14.19
C HIS A 70 11.54 1.65 15.36
N SER A 71 12.60 2.43 15.15
CA SER A 71 13.20 3.27 16.19
C SER A 71 12.30 4.41 16.68
N TYR A 72 11.35 4.84 15.85
CA TYR A 72 10.30 5.80 16.20
C TYR A 72 9.03 5.14 16.79
N GLY A 73 9.04 3.81 16.99
CA GLY A 73 7.92 3.06 17.55
C GLY A 73 6.75 2.88 16.58
N MET A 74 7.00 2.97 15.28
CA MET A 74 6.01 2.75 14.24
C MET A 74 6.11 1.35 13.68
N ASP A 75 4.97 0.82 13.21
CA ASP A 75 4.90 -0.47 12.53
C ASP A 75 5.51 -0.37 11.12
N VAL A 76 6.28 -1.38 10.77
CA VAL A 76 6.85 -1.56 9.43
C VAL A 76 5.92 -2.43 8.61
N TRP A 77 5.32 -1.87 7.59
CA TRP A 77 4.51 -2.57 6.60
C TRP A 77 5.29 -2.76 5.31
N LEU A 78 4.95 -3.77 4.54
CA LEU A 78 5.53 -4.02 3.21
C LEU A 78 4.42 -4.33 2.21
N TRP A 79 4.23 -3.45 1.23
CA TRP A 79 3.41 -3.75 0.06
C TRP A 79 4.19 -4.65 -0.89
N TYR A 80 3.74 -5.89 -1.08
CA TYR A 80 4.50 -6.88 -1.82
C TYR A 80 3.67 -7.55 -2.92
N PRO A 81 3.69 -7.00 -4.15
CA PRO A 81 2.89 -7.51 -5.25
C PRO A 81 3.46 -8.80 -5.84
N ASN A 82 2.62 -9.54 -6.54
CA ASN A 82 3.01 -10.64 -7.40
C ASN A 82 3.44 -10.08 -8.77
N VAL A 83 4.70 -10.19 -9.12
CA VAL A 83 5.29 -9.56 -10.32
C VAL A 83 5.79 -10.56 -11.37
N GLY A 84 5.51 -11.84 -11.18
CA GLY A 84 5.82 -12.89 -12.14
C GLY A 84 5.06 -12.71 -13.45
N ARG A 85 5.72 -13.03 -14.56
CA ARG A 85 5.12 -12.88 -15.90
C ARG A 85 4.30 -14.08 -16.34
N ASP A 86 4.62 -15.24 -15.81
CA ASP A 86 3.96 -16.51 -16.17
C ASP A 86 3.99 -17.47 -14.97
N TYR A 87 2.90 -17.48 -14.23
CA TYR A 87 2.74 -18.37 -13.06
C TYR A 87 2.35 -19.81 -13.43
N HIS A 88 2.21 -20.14 -14.73
CA HIS A 88 2.17 -21.52 -15.21
C HIS A 88 3.58 -22.13 -15.35
N ASP A 89 4.63 -21.28 -15.38
CA ASP A 89 6.03 -21.71 -15.32
C ASP A 89 6.47 -21.87 -13.85
N PHE A 90 6.73 -23.10 -13.44
CA PHE A 90 7.25 -23.40 -12.10
C PHE A 90 8.55 -22.64 -11.80
N GLY A 91 9.40 -22.42 -12.78
CA GLY A 91 10.61 -21.61 -12.60
C GLY A 91 10.32 -20.13 -12.30
N CYS A 92 9.16 -19.62 -12.69
CA CYS A 92 8.69 -18.28 -12.29
C CYS A 92 8.34 -18.25 -10.80
N ILE A 93 7.58 -19.23 -10.34
CA ILE A 93 7.19 -19.36 -8.93
C ILE A 93 8.45 -19.53 -8.05
N ASP A 94 9.36 -20.43 -8.41
CA ASP A 94 10.59 -20.66 -7.65
C ASP A 94 11.42 -19.37 -7.51
N ARG A 95 11.55 -18.58 -8.58
CA ARG A 95 12.26 -17.28 -8.53
C ARG A 95 11.56 -16.27 -7.63
N GLU A 96 10.23 -16.24 -7.63
CA GLU A 96 9.47 -15.36 -6.74
C GLU A 96 9.63 -15.76 -5.27
N MET A 97 9.60 -17.06 -4.99
CA MET A 97 9.81 -17.59 -3.63
C MET A 97 11.22 -17.29 -3.13
N GLU A 98 12.22 -17.46 -3.96
CA GLU A 98 13.61 -17.15 -3.62
C GLU A 98 13.81 -15.64 -3.37
N GLU A 99 13.21 -14.79 -4.19
CA GLU A 99 13.26 -13.33 -4.00
C GLU A 99 12.60 -12.92 -2.68
N ARG A 100 11.44 -13.49 -2.35
CA ARG A 100 10.76 -13.23 -1.07
C ARG A 100 11.60 -13.70 0.11
N ARG A 101 12.18 -14.89 0.02
CA ARG A 101 13.11 -15.39 1.06
C ARG A 101 14.27 -14.44 1.27
N ARG A 102 14.86 -13.93 0.18
CA ARG A 102 15.95 -12.95 0.23
C ARG A 102 15.51 -11.65 0.93
N VAL A 103 14.33 -11.13 0.63
CA VAL A 103 13.81 -9.91 1.23
C VAL A 103 13.47 -10.14 2.71
N PHE A 104 12.68 -11.17 3.03
CA PHE A 104 12.24 -11.42 4.42
C PHE A 104 13.40 -11.76 5.35
N SER A 105 14.43 -12.47 4.85
CA SER A 105 15.63 -12.75 5.66
C SER A 105 16.52 -11.52 5.87
N ALA A 106 16.43 -10.50 5.02
CA ALA A 106 17.28 -9.32 5.09
C ALA A 106 16.64 -8.19 5.90
N ILE A 107 15.33 -7.95 5.75
CA ILE A 107 14.65 -6.87 6.45
C ILE A 107 14.62 -7.15 7.97
N PRO A 108 15.13 -6.23 8.82
CA PRO A 108 15.26 -6.54 10.25
C PRO A 108 13.95 -6.43 11.03
N TYR A 109 13.01 -5.59 10.60
CA TYR A 109 11.71 -5.39 11.24
C TYR A 109 10.62 -5.40 10.18
N LEU A 110 9.58 -6.18 10.40
CA LEU A 110 8.42 -6.29 9.54
C LEU A 110 7.21 -6.74 10.37
N ASP A 111 6.23 -5.87 10.51
CA ASP A 111 5.05 -6.10 11.34
C ASP A 111 3.84 -6.54 10.51
N ALA A 112 3.77 -6.13 9.24
CA ALA A 112 2.71 -6.56 8.35
C ALA A 112 3.11 -6.53 6.87
N MET A 113 2.44 -7.36 6.07
CA MET A 113 2.56 -7.40 4.61
C MET A 113 1.20 -7.21 3.97
N LEU A 114 1.12 -6.34 2.95
CA LEU A 114 -0.05 -6.21 2.07
C LEU A 114 0.26 -6.83 0.70
N VAL A 115 -0.60 -7.75 0.27
CA VAL A 115 -0.51 -8.38 -1.05
C VAL A 115 -1.70 -7.96 -1.92
N PRO A 116 -1.51 -7.15 -2.97
CA PRO A 116 -2.52 -6.96 -3.99
C PRO A 116 -2.66 -8.25 -4.82
N LEU A 117 -3.88 -8.73 -5.02
CA LEU A 117 -4.11 -10.04 -5.63
C LEU A 117 -4.22 -10.00 -7.16
N GLY A 118 -4.67 -8.88 -7.72
CA GLY A 118 -4.96 -8.77 -9.15
C GLY A 118 -4.12 -7.75 -9.91
N ASP A 119 -3.69 -6.66 -9.26
CA ASP A 119 -2.88 -5.60 -9.88
C ASP A 119 -1.80 -5.10 -8.91
N PRO A 120 -0.52 -5.29 -9.24
CA PRO A 120 0.01 -6.03 -10.37
C PRO A 120 -0.10 -7.56 -10.20
N GLY A 121 0.06 -8.29 -11.31
CA GLY A 121 0.16 -9.75 -11.32
C GLY A 121 -0.97 -10.47 -12.08
N SER A 122 -2.13 -9.86 -12.24
CA SER A 122 -3.27 -10.37 -13.03
C SER A 122 -3.61 -11.85 -12.77
N LEU A 123 -3.41 -12.31 -11.53
CA LEU A 123 -3.74 -13.69 -11.16
C LEU A 123 -5.24 -13.85 -10.89
N TRP A 124 -5.74 -15.05 -11.19
CA TRP A 124 -7.05 -15.43 -10.71
C TRP A 124 -7.06 -15.58 -9.19
N PRO A 125 -8.11 -15.18 -8.46
CA PRO A 125 -8.07 -15.11 -6.99
C PRO A 125 -7.67 -16.41 -6.31
N THR A 126 -8.15 -17.55 -6.80
CA THR A 126 -7.77 -18.88 -6.26
C THR A 126 -6.26 -19.13 -6.36
N ASP A 127 -5.65 -18.76 -7.49
CA ASP A 127 -4.20 -18.93 -7.69
C ASP A 127 -3.41 -17.90 -6.90
N ALA A 128 -3.89 -16.66 -6.84
CA ALA A 128 -3.27 -15.59 -6.07
C ALA A 128 -3.26 -15.92 -4.57
N MET A 129 -4.38 -16.40 -4.01
CA MET A 129 -4.49 -16.81 -2.61
C MET A 129 -3.54 -17.97 -2.29
N ARG A 130 -3.54 -19.02 -3.14
CA ARG A 130 -2.65 -20.16 -2.96
C ARG A 130 -1.18 -19.78 -3.02
N LEU A 131 -0.79 -18.92 -3.95
CA LEU A 131 0.58 -18.43 -4.07
C LEU A 131 0.97 -17.59 -2.86
N THR A 132 0.06 -16.72 -2.40
CA THR A 132 0.29 -15.89 -1.22
C THR A 132 0.46 -16.72 0.04
N GLU A 133 -0.30 -17.78 0.22
CA GLU A 133 -0.14 -18.71 1.35
C GLU A 133 1.28 -19.29 1.43
N HIS A 134 1.88 -19.68 0.30
CA HIS A 134 3.29 -20.12 0.28
C HIS A 134 4.26 -18.99 0.65
N PHE A 135 3.97 -17.74 0.27
CA PHE A 135 4.80 -16.60 0.68
C PHE A 135 4.69 -16.32 2.18
N VAL A 136 3.51 -16.53 2.75
CA VAL A 136 3.29 -16.40 4.20
C VAL A 136 4.10 -17.43 4.98
N GLU A 137 4.18 -18.67 4.50
CA GLU A 137 5.06 -19.69 5.11
C GLU A 137 6.51 -19.20 5.19
N ILE A 138 7.04 -18.59 4.10
CA ILE A 138 8.38 -18.03 4.08
C ILE A 138 8.48 -16.79 4.98
N LEU A 139 7.49 -15.92 4.97
CA LEU A 139 7.45 -14.74 5.84
C LEU A 139 7.59 -15.14 7.32
N HIS A 140 6.79 -16.10 7.75
CA HIS A 140 6.77 -16.54 9.14
C HIS A 140 8.01 -17.34 9.58
N GLU A 141 8.86 -17.81 8.65
CA GLU A 141 10.19 -18.32 8.99
C GLU A 141 11.09 -17.23 9.63
N TYR A 142 10.93 -15.98 9.23
CA TYR A 142 11.75 -14.83 9.64
C TYR A 142 11.02 -13.83 10.53
N HIS A 143 9.73 -13.64 10.29
CA HIS A 143 8.85 -12.70 11.00
C HIS A 143 7.56 -13.41 11.45
N PRO A 144 7.61 -14.25 12.48
CA PRO A 144 6.51 -15.12 12.87
C PRO A 144 5.24 -14.39 13.33
N GLU A 145 5.38 -13.14 13.77
CA GLU A 145 4.26 -12.32 14.24
C GLU A 145 3.71 -11.36 13.16
N ALA A 146 4.31 -11.33 11.97
CA ALA A 146 3.91 -10.41 10.92
C ALA A 146 2.51 -10.74 10.39
N GLY A 147 1.60 -9.76 10.43
CA GLY A 147 0.25 -9.88 9.88
C GLY A 147 0.25 -9.85 8.35
N VAL A 148 -0.72 -10.53 7.74
CA VAL A 148 -0.87 -10.53 6.28
C VAL A 148 -2.24 -10.01 5.87
N TRP A 149 -2.23 -9.05 4.97
CA TRP A 149 -3.40 -8.39 4.44
C TRP A 149 -3.47 -8.62 2.94
N VAL A 150 -4.69 -8.75 2.40
CA VAL A 150 -4.92 -8.92 0.97
C VAL A 150 -5.80 -7.80 0.45
N ALA A 151 -5.58 -7.40 -0.80
CA ALA A 151 -6.41 -6.42 -1.48
C ALA A 151 -6.99 -7.03 -2.76
N PRO A 152 -8.32 -6.98 -2.99
CA PRO A 152 -8.93 -7.36 -4.26
C PRO A 152 -8.74 -6.28 -5.33
N GLN A 153 -7.58 -5.66 -5.34
CA GLN A 153 -7.21 -4.63 -6.28
C GLN A 153 -7.03 -5.22 -7.69
N HIS A 154 -7.83 -4.76 -8.65
CA HIS A 154 -7.71 -5.19 -10.05
C HIS A 154 -8.20 -4.12 -11.02
N PHE A 155 -7.30 -3.63 -11.88
CA PHE A 155 -7.61 -2.53 -12.81
C PHE A 155 -8.65 -2.91 -13.90
N GLN A 156 -8.57 -4.12 -14.44
CA GLN A 156 -9.48 -4.62 -15.48
C GLN A 156 -9.81 -6.12 -15.23
N PRO A 157 -10.62 -6.42 -14.20
CA PRO A 157 -10.92 -7.80 -13.85
C PRO A 157 -11.77 -8.47 -14.92
N GLU A 158 -11.51 -9.76 -15.16
CA GLU A 158 -12.38 -10.61 -15.96
C GLU A 158 -13.70 -10.88 -15.21
N PRO A 159 -14.80 -11.16 -15.93
CA PRO A 159 -16.07 -11.50 -15.29
C PRO A 159 -15.94 -12.65 -14.29
N GLY A 160 -16.47 -12.48 -13.09
CA GLY A 160 -16.42 -13.46 -12.00
C GLY A 160 -15.14 -13.40 -11.15
N TRP A 161 -14.19 -12.51 -11.43
CA TRP A 161 -12.97 -12.38 -10.63
C TRP A 161 -13.29 -11.99 -9.20
N TYR A 162 -14.11 -10.95 -8.97
CA TYR A 162 -14.53 -10.50 -7.65
C TYR A 162 -15.39 -11.54 -6.92
N ASP A 163 -16.30 -12.21 -7.64
CA ASP A 163 -17.09 -13.29 -7.04
C ASP A 163 -16.18 -14.40 -6.49
N THR A 164 -15.17 -14.79 -7.27
CA THR A 164 -14.17 -15.78 -6.84
C THR A 164 -13.33 -15.27 -5.65
N PHE A 165 -12.96 -13.99 -5.63
CA PHE A 165 -12.28 -13.41 -4.47
C PHE A 165 -13.13 -13.57 -3.20
N TYR A 166 -14.42 -13.23 -3.25
CA TYR A 166 -15.31 -13.37 -2.10
C TYR A 166 -15.56 -14.83 -1.73
N GLU A 167 -15.59 -15.76 -2.68
CA GLU A 167 -15.64 -17.20 -2.40
C GLU A 167 -14.37 -17.69 -1.68
N GLU A 168 -13.20 -17.21 -2.06
CA GLU A 168 -11.93 -17.57 -1.41
C GLU A 168 -11.82 -16.96 0.00
N ILE A 169 -12.14 -15.69 0.17
CA ILE A 169 -12.08 -15.03 1.48
C ILE A 169 -13.13 -15.58 2.46
N ALA A 170 -14.27 -16.06 1.94
CA ALA A 170 -15.31 -16.71 2.76
C ALA A 170 -14.88 -18.04 3.39
N LYS A 171 -13.77 -18.62 2.93
CA LYS A 171 -13.15 -19.80 3.58
C LYS A 171 -12.41 -19.43 4.87
N GLU A 172 -12.27 -18.16 5.15
CA GLU A 172 -11.61 -17.57 6.31
C GLU A 172 -10.19 -18.12 6.56
N PRO A 173 -9.26 -18.05 5.57
CA PRO A 173 -7.90 -18.55 5.74
C PRO A 173 -7.25 -18.01 7.02
N ASP A 174 -6.62 -18.86 7.80
CA ASP A 174 -6.06 -18.48 9.11
C ASP A 174 -4.89 -17.50 8.99
N TRP A 175 -4.19 -17.50 7.87
CA TRP A 175 -3.06 -16.63 7.61
C TRP A 175 -3.45 -15.19 7.22
N ILE A 176 -4.72 -14.90 6.89
CA ILE A 176 -5.20 -13.57 6.57
C ILE A 176 -5.65 -12.86 7.85
N CYS A 177 -5.02 -11.72 8.14
CA CYS A 177 -5.38 -10.85 9.27
C CYS A 177 -6.46 -9.83 8.91
N GLY A 178 -6.49 -9.36 7.67
CA GLY A 178 -7.45 -8.36 7.23
C GLY A 178 -7.49 -8.17 5.72
N VAL A 179 -8.39 -7.29 5.29
CA VAL A 179 -8.59 -6.92 3.89
C VAL A 179 -8.32 -5.44 3.70
N CYS A 180 -7.74 -5.08 2.57
CA CYS A 180 -7.51 -3.70 2.20
C CYS A 180 -8.54 -3.25 1.18
N PHE A 181 -9.25 -2.16 1.47
CA PHE A 181 -10.02 -1.41 0.47
C PHE A 181 -9.03 -0.55 -0.31
N ALA A 182 -8.71 -0.99 -1.52
CA ALA A 182 -7.61 -0.46 -2.32
C ALA A 182 -8.11 0.29 -3.57
N PRO A 183 -7.24 0.99 -4.29
CA PRO A 183 -7.59 1.55 -5.60
C PRO A 183 -8.10 0.48 -6.56
N TRP A 184 -8.95 0.90 -7.51
CA TRP A 184 -9.54 0.03 -8.55
C TRP A 184 -10.55 -1.01 -8.04
N GLU A 185 -11.04 -0.84 -6.82
CA GLU A 185 -12.16 -1.63 -6.32
C GLU A 185 -13.42 -1.39 -7.17
N GLN A 186 -14.16 -2.46 -7.43
CA GLN A 186 -15.44 -2.37 -8.14
C GLN A 186 -16.62 -2.16 -7.19
N ASP A 187 -16.51 -2.69 -5.98
CA ASP A 187 -17.51 -2.53 -4.95
C ASP A 187 -17.27 -1.22 -4.16
N SER A 188 -18.34 -0.62 -3.66
CA SER A 188 -18.20 0.40 -2.62
C SER A 188 -17.69 -0.21 -1.30
N ILE A 189 -17.24 0.63 -0.37
CA ILE A 189 -16.79 0.14 0.94
C ILE A 189 -17.94 -0.56 1.70
N GLU A 190 -19.16 -0.06 1.57
CA GLU A 190 -20.35 -0.67 2.15
C GLU A 190 -20.62 -2.06 1.58
N GLU A 191 -20.54 -2.20 0.24
CA GLU A 191 -20.74 -3.49 -0.43
C GLU A 191 -19.65 -4.50 -0.06
N MET A 192 -18.38 -4.07 -0.01
CA MET A 192 -17.28 -4.90 0.47
C MET A 192 -17.53 -5.35 1.91
N TYR A 193 -17.88 -4.42 2.81
CA TYR A 193 -18.15 -4.72 4.20
C TYR A 193 -19.27 -5.76 4.37
N GLU A 194 -20.35 -5.65 3.59
CA GLU A 194 -21.46 -6.60 3.62
C GLU A 194 -21.09 -7.99 3.11
N LYS A 195 -20.24 -8.06 2.07
CA LYS A 195 -19.80 -9.33 1.44
C LYS A 195 -18.74 -10.06 2.26
N LEU A 196 -17.94 -9.34 3.05
CA LEU A 196 -16.88 -9.96 3.85
C LEU A 196 -17.44 -10.76 5.03
N PRO A 197 -16.80 -11.90 5.41
CA PRO A 197 -17.03 -12.58 6.68
C PRO A 197 -16.85 -11.63 7.88
N GLU A 198 -17.57 -11.89 8.96
CA GLU A 198 -17.51 -11.09 10.20
C GLU A 198 -16.08 -10.94 10.72
N LYS A 199 -15.27 -11.99 10.63
CA LYS A 199 -13.85 -12.04 11.00
C LYS A 199 -13.05 -10.86 10.40
N TYR A 200 -13.35 -10.45 9.17
CA TYR A 200 -12.57 -9.41 8.46
C TYR A 200 -13.21 -8.02 8.52
N ARG A 201 -14.50 -7.91 8.88
CA ARG A 201 -15.19 -6.62 8.93
C ARG A 201 -14.57 -5.64 9.92
N GLU A 202 -14.02 -6.15 11.01
CA GLU A 202 -13.31 -5.34 12.01
C GLU A 202 -11.83 -5.09 11.65
N ASN A 203 -11.38 -5.60 10.50
CA ASN A 203 -10.01 -5.52 10.04
C ASN A 203 -9.94 -5.14 8.56
N ILE A 204 -10.63 -4.08 8.18
CA ILE A 204 -10.50 -3.45 6.86
C ILE A 204 -9.61 -2.23 7.01
N ARG A 205 -8.50 -2.17 6.28
CA ARG A 205 -7.72 -0.94 6.14
C ARG A 205 -8.09 -0.21 4.86
N ASN A 206 -8.03 1.10 4.86
CA ASN A 206 -8.16 1.89 3.65
C ASN A 206 -6.78 2.17 3.02
N TYR A 207 -6.74 2.26 1.69
CA TYR A 207 -5.58 2.64 0.90
C TYR A 207 -5.91 3.87 0.04
N PRO A 208 -5.90 5.08 0.60
CA PRO A 208 -6.16 6.31 -0.15
C PRO A 208 -5.05 6.55 -1.18
N ASP A 209 -5.35 6.37 -2.45
CA ASP A 209 -4.46 6.68 -3.56
C ASP A 209 -4.65 8.15 -3.96
N ILE A 210 -3.96 9.05 -3.27
CA ILE A 210 -4.14 10.48 -3.38
C ILE A 210 -3.75 10.96 -4.78
N SER A 211 -2.62 10.50 -5.31
CA SER A 211 -2.24 10.71 -6.70
C SER A 211 -1.44 9.53 -7.25
N HIS A 212 -1.72 9.17 -8.50
CA HIS A 212 -1.14 8.02 -9.17
C HIS A 212 -0.83 8.34 -10.63
N ASN A 213 0.44 8.25 -11.03
CA ASN A 213 0.91 8.70 -12.34
C ASN A 213 0.51 10.17 -12.58
N SER A 214 -0.24 10.42 -13.65
CA SER A 214 -0.83 11.73 -13.98
C SER A 214 -2.28 11.86 -13.53
N ASN A 215 -2.80 10.88 -12.79
CA ASN A 215 -4.20 10.83 -12.37
C ASN A 215 -4.30 10.98 -10.85
N CYS A 216 -5.38 11.60 -10.43
CA CYS A 216 -5.79 11.65 -9.04
C CYS A 216 -6.97 10.72 -8.84
N GLN A 217 -6.92 9.85 -7.83
CA GLN A 217 -8.04 8.97 -7.48
C GLN A 217 -9.30 9.78 -7.12
N PHE A 218 -9.10 10.90 -6.45
CA PHE A 218 -10.17 11.80 -6.05
C PHE A 218 -10.20 13.02 -6.95
N PRO A 219 -11.10 13.08 -7.96
CA PRO A 219 -11.12 14.14 -8.96
C PRO A 219 -11.16 15.55 -8.39
N VAL A 220 -10.43 16.46 -9.01
CA VAL A 220 -10.43 17.89 -8.69
C VAL A 220 -11.43 18.60 -9.58
N GLU A 221 -12.39 19.28 -8.98
CA GLU A 221 -13.31 20.13 -9.72
C GLU A 221 -12.54 21.32 -10.33
N ASN A 222 -12.85 21.66 -11.58
CA ASN A 222 -12.27 22.80 -12.30
C ASN A 222 -10.75 22.74 -12.47
N TRP A 223 -10.20 21.56 -12.64
CA TRP A 223 -8.78 21.40 -12.94
C TRP A 223 -8.35 22.18 -14.18
N ASP A 224 -7.22 22.89 -14.08
CA ASP A 224 -6.65 23.58 -15.23
C ASP A 224 -6.16 22.56 -16.27
N MET A 225 -6.75 22.62 -17.47
CA MET A 225 -6.47 21.68 -18.54
C MET A 225 -5.01 21.76 -19.02
N ALA A 226 -4.42 22.94 -19.04
CA ALA A 226 -3.02 23.09 -19.46
C ALA A 226 -2.09 22.42 -18.45
N PHE A 227 -2.40 22.51 -17.17
CA PHE A 227 -1.64 21.84 -16.12
C PHE A 227 -1.76 20.31 -16.23
N ALA A 228 -2.97 19.82 -16.38
CA ALA A 228 -3.22 18.38 -16.53
C ALA A 228 -2.53 17.78 -17.77
N LEU A 229 -2.43 18.56 -18.87
CA LEU A 229 -1.80 18.10 -20.12
C LEU A 229 -0.27 18.20 -20.12
N THR A 230 0.32 19.04 -19.29
CA THR A 230 1.75 19.36 -19.38
C THR A 230 2.60 18.82 -18.25
N SER A 231 2.04 18.59 -17.07
CA SER A 231 2.84 18.17 -15.91
C SER A 231 3.10 16.67 -15.84
N GLY A 232 2.28 15.84 -16.45
CA GLY A 232 2.36 14.38 -16.31
C GLY A 232 2.16 13.85 -14.89
N ARG A 233 1.97 14.74 -13.90
CA ARG A 233 1.70 14.46 -12.50
C ARG A 233 0.82 15.54 -11.92
N GLU A 234 0.11 15.19 -10.88
CA GLU A 234 -0.56 16.17 -10.03
C GLU A 234 0.50 16.97 -9.25
N GLY A 235 0.45 18.28 -9.37
CA GLY A 235 1.24 19.16 -8.50
C GLY A 235 0.63 19.26 -7.11
N TYR A 236 1.22 20.13 -6.27
CA TYR A 236 0.67 20.43 -4.96
C TYR A 236 -0.80 20.85 -5.07
N ASN A 237 -1.65 20.13 -4.37
CA ASN A 237 -3.09 20.32 -4.40
C ASN A 237 -3.71 19.97 -3.04
N ALA A 238 -3.48 20.85 -2.07
CA ALA A 238 -4.10 20.70 -0.77
C ALA A 238 -5.62 20.82 -0.88
N ARG A 239 -6.34 19.80 -0.41
CA ARG A 239 -7.81 19.71 -0.46
C ARG A 239 -8.38 19.24 0.88
N PRO A 240 -8.11 19.95 1.99
CA PRO A 240 -8.41 19.46 3.31
C PRO A 240 -9.88 19.09 3.51
N GLU A 241 -10.81 19.95 3.12
CA GLU A 241 -12.24 19.69 3.26
C GLU A 241 -12.69 18.44 2.44
N LYS A 242 -12.17 18.30 1.21
CA LYS A 242 -12.53 17.15 0.35
C LYS A 242 -11.95 15.86 0.89
N MET A 243 -10.68 15.86 1.31
CA MET A 243 -10.03 14.68 1.89
C MET A 243 -10.72 14.25 3.18
N LYS A 244 -11.08 15.22 4.06
CA LYS A 244 -11.87 14.94 5.25
C LYS A 244 -13.25 14.34 4.91
N ALA A 245 -13.95 14.88 3.93
CA ALA A 245 -15.26 14.37 3.53
C ALA A 245 -15.18 12.93 3.04
N ILE A 246 -14.14 12.59 2.27
CA ILE A 246 -13.90 11.23 1.79
C ILE A 246 -13.51 10.31 2.96
N HIS A 247 -12.60 10.74 3.82
CA HIS A 247 -12.22 10.01 5.02
C HIS A 247 -13.44 9.61 5.85
N ASN A 248 -14.32 10.57 6.16
CA ASN A 248 -15.50 10.35 7.00
C ASN A 248 -16.53 9.40 6.37
N MET A 249 -16.51 9.22 5.04
CA MET A 249 -17.32 8.18 4.38
C MET A 249 -16.76 6.77 4.60
N LEU A 250 -15.45 6.64 4.75
CA LEU A 250 -14.75 5.36 4.84
C LEU A 250 -14.51 4.93 6.30
N GLU A 251 -14.32 5.90 7.21
CA GLU A 251 -13.99 5.68 8.62
C GLU A 251 -14.89 4.66 9.33
N PRO A 252 -16.25 4.66 9.15
CA PRO A 252 -17.12 3.73 9.86
C PRO A 252 -16.85 2.25 9.54
N TYR A 253 -16.12 1.96 8.47
CA TYR A 253 -15.87 0.62 7.96
C TYR A 253 -14.42 0.17 8.10
N THR A 254 -13.50 1.08 8.49
CA THR A 254 -12.06 0.81 8.44
C THR A 254 -11.38 1.06 9.78
N ILE A 255 -10.26 0.40 9.98
CA ILE A 255 -9.39 0.62 11.16
C ILE A 255 -8.42 1.80 10.96
N GLY A 256 -8.57 2.54 9.88
CA GLY A 256 -7.70 3.63 9.45
C GLY A 256 -7.03 3.36 8.11
N SER A 257 -6.02 4.14 7.77
CA SER A 257 -5.45 4.16 6.44
C SER A 257 -3.91 4.06 6.40
N ILE A 258 -3.41 3.62 5.25
CA ILE A 258 -2.05 3.89 4.80
C ILE A 258 -2.17 4.55 3.43
N THR A 259 -1.85 5.83 3.37
CA THR A 259 -2.02 6.62 2.15
C THR A 259 -0.89 6.38 1.16
N TYR A 260 -1.20 6.54 -0.11
CA TYR A 260 -0.22 6.55 -1.20
C TYR A 260 -0.33 7.84 -2.00
N SER A 261 0.80 8.39 -2.42
CA SER A 261 0.85 9.50 -3.36
C SER A 261 2.14 9.50 -4.15
N GLU A 262 2.03 9.70 -5.45
CA GLU A 262 3.14 9.99 -6.36
C GLU A 262 3.27 11.50 -6.63
N GLY A 263 2.38 12.30 -6.06
CA GLY A 263 2.38 13.75 -6.17
C GLY A 263 3.56 14.39 -5.45
N ILE A 264 4.06 15.46 -6.04
CA ILE A 264 5.05 16.32 -5.38
C ILE A 264 4.29 17.20 -4.38
N HIS A 265 4.74 17.24 -3.13
CA HIS A 265 4.16 18.09 -2.08
C HIS A 265 2.72 17.72 -1.66
N ASP A 266 2.38 16.44 -1.66
CA ASP A 266 1.10 15.95 -1.13
C ASP A 266 1.08 15.78 0.40
N ASP A 267 2.07 16.28 1.10
CA ASP A 267 2.22 16.08 2.54
C ASP A 267 1.04 16.60 3.35
N VAL A 268 0.45 17.74 2.94
CA VAL A 268 -0.76 18.27 3.60
C VAL A 268 -1.91 17.27 3.54
N ASN A 269 -2.14 16.64 2.38
CA ASN A 269 -3.20 15.66 2.24
C ASN A 269 -2.90 14.36 3.03
N LYS A 270 -1.64 13.92 3.06
CA LYS A 270 -1.21 12.74 3.83
C LYS A 270 -1.37 12.96 5.33
N ILE A 271 -0.88 14.10 5.82
CA ILE A 271 -0.95 14.46 7.24
C ILE A 271 -2.41 14.60 7.67
N LEU A 272 -3.25 15.22 6.84
CA LEU A 272 -4.69 15.31 7.11
C LEU A 272 -5.33 13.92 7.27
N TRP A 273 -4.99 12.96 6.40
CA TRP A 273 -5.50 11.60 6.54
C TRP A 273 -5.09 10.97 7.87
N ALA A 274 -3.84 11.12 8.29
CA ALA A 274 -3.35 10.62 9.57
C ALA A 274 -4.03 11.30 10.76
N ASP A 275 -4.26 12.60 10.68
CA ASP A 275 -4.98 13.39 11.70
C ASP A 275 -6.44 12.93 11.81
N GLN A 276 -7.14 12.77 10.69
CA GLN A 276 -8.53 12.30 10.67
C GLN A 276 -8.67 10.83 11.13
N ASP A 277 -7.70 9.98 10.85
CA ASP A 277 -7.63 8.60 11.40
C ASP A 277 -7.38 8.60 12.91
N PHE A 278 -6.87 9.69 13.48
CA PHE A 278 -6.71 9.86 14.93
C PHE A 278 -7.99 10.43 15.57
N ASP A 279 -8.54 11.49 15.01
CA ASP A 279 -9.79 12.13 15.48
C ASP A 279 -10.55 12.76 14.31
N SER A 280 -11.52 12.04 13.77
CA SER A 280 -12.34 12.49 12.64
C SER A 280 -13.27 13.67 12.97
N SER A 281 -13.40 14.04 14.24
CA SER A 281 -14.22 15.18 14.68
C SER A 281 -13.52 16.53 14.50
N VAL A 282 -12.18 16.55 14.38
CA VAL A 282 -11.39 17.78 14.19
C VAL A 282 -11.73 18.40 12.83
N ALA A 283 -11.92 19.74 12.81
CA ALA A 283 -12.19 20.45 11.56
C ALA A 283 -10.96 20.47 10.65
N ALA A 284 -11.18 20.44 9.34
CA ALA A 284 -10.09 20.40 8.37
C ALA A 284 -9.26 21.71 8.31
N GLU A 285 -9.78 22.80 8.90
CA GLU A 285 -9.12 24.11 8.98
C GLU A 285 -8.29 24.29 10.24
N GLU A 286 -8.37 23.39 11.20
CA GLU A 286 -7.60 23.41 12.46
C GLU A 286 -6.26 22.74 12.31
#